data_1b78f72a30de0eba96c890a2eb968225
#
_entry.id   1b78f72a30de0eba96c890a2eb968225
#
_cell.length_a   1.000
_cell.length_b   1.000
_cell.length_c   1.000
_cell.angle_alpha   90.00
_cell.angle_beta   90.00
_cell.angle_gamma   90.00
#
_symmetry.space_group_name_H-M   'P 1'
#
loop_
_entity.id
_entity.type
_entity.pdbx_description
1 polymer ?
#
loop_
_entity_poly.entity_id
_entity_poly.type
_entity_poly.pdbx_seq_one_letter_code
_entity_poly.pdbx_strand_id
1 'polypeptide(L)'
;MFRRRATLLLGVVGLALLAAAAARVIYTSSGAGIVTLLVIGAVLLVSPFIIARVERLNANSAGFELPLTREIAELGAPDAARILDQTDLARFAEAYAVAGKELGDPRFESAKTHLQDLLVRRAAALAHQEKFEAAEVRTLFANGSPEVRVLAVGLMKGDPSLADGATILAAIADPRSPGEQYQGLELAKVCWPQLSRSYRSAIQSVIADSSDIRTGSDRAGVAAELRSLPLS
;
A
#
# COMPACT_ATOMS: atom_id res chain seq x y z
N MET A 1 -24.16 -7.72 22.74
CA MET A 1 -23.85 -8.99 23.43
C MET A 1 -23.28 -10.07 22.50
N PHE A 2 -23.72 -10.19 21.26
CA PHE A 2 -23.27 -11.18 20.26
C PHE A 2 -21.80 -11.04 19.87
N ARG A 3 -21.29 -9.82 19.67
CA ARG A 3 -19.88 -9.56 19.24
C ARG A 3 -18.84 -10.02 20.28
N ARG A 4 -19.05 -9.80 21.58
CA ARG A 4 -18.12 -10.27 22.61
C ARG A 4 -17.99 -11.78 22.64
N ARG A 5 -19.05 -12.51 22.33
CA ARG A 5 -19.03 -13.99 22.27
C ARG A 5 -18.25 -14.46 21.03
N ALA A 6 -18.38 -13.80 19.88
CA ALA A 6 -17.62 -14.12 18.67
C ALA A 6 -16.11 -13.88 18.85
N THR A 7 -15.71 -12.81 19.51
CA THR A 7 -14.31 -12.48 19.80
C THR A 7 -13.67 -13.51 20.75
N LEU A 8 -14.40 -13.92 21.80
CA LEU A 8 -13.96 -14.97 22.71
C LEU A 8 -13.84 -16.34 22.00
N LEU A 9 -14.80 -16.67 21.12
CA LEU A 9 -14.76 -17.90 20.33
C LEU A 9 -13.55 -17.96 19.40
N LEU A 10 -13.22 -16.86 18.71
CA LEU A 10 -12.02 -16.77 17.86
C LEU A 10 -10.73 -16.96 18.65
N GLY A 11 -10.63 -16.35 19.83
CA GLY A 11 -9.48 -16.54 20.71
C GLY A 11 -9.32 -17.99 21.20
N VAL A 12 -10.43 -18.64 21.59
CA VAL A 12 -10.44 -20.04 22.02
C VAL A 12 -10.05 -20.98 20.88
N VAL A 13 -10.59 -20.77 19.67
CA VAL A 13 -10.24 -21.56 18.48
C VAL A 13 -8.77 -21.36 18.10
N GLY A 14 -8.25 -20.12 18.15
CA GLY A 14 -6.83 -19.84 17.91
C GLY A 14 -5.91 -20.56 18.91
N LEU A 15 -6.28 -20.55 20.19
CA LEU A 15 -5.53 -21.25 21.24
C LEU A 15 -5.57 -22.77 21.06
N ALA A 16 -6.73 -23.31 20.69
CA ALA A 16 -6.90 -24.76 20.42
C ALA A 16 -6.04 -25.20 19.22
N LEU A 17 -5.97 -24.41 18.15
CA LEU A 17 -5.13 -24.70 16.98
C LEU A 17 -3.64 -24.66 17.34
N LEU A 18 -3.20 -23.69 18.16
CA LEU A 18 -1.83 -23.63 18.64
C LEU A 18 -1.46 -24.82 19.53
N ALA A 19 -2.38 -25.23 20.41
CA ALA A 19 -2.19 -26.41 21.23
C ALA A 19 -2.12 -27.70 20.39
N ALA A 20 -2.96 -27.83 19.36
CA ALA A 20 -2.93 -28.95 18.43
C ALA A 20 -1.63 -28.97 17.60
N ALA A 21 -1.13 -27.80 17.17
CA ALA A 21 0.15 -27.69 16.48
C ALA A 21 1.31 -28.10 17.37
N ALA A 22 1.32 -27.64 18.64
CA ALA A 22 2.32 -28.00 19.62
C ALA A 22 2.32 -29.51 19.93
N ALA A 23 1.13 -30.11 20.10
CA ALA A 23 0.99 -31.55 20.29
C ALA A 23 1.52 -32.33 19.07
N ARG A 24 1.25 -31.86 17.86
CA ARG A 24 1.71 -32.49 16.62
C ARG A 24 3.23 -32.42 16.44
N VAL A 25 3.88 -31.34 16.90
CA VAL A 25 5.35 -31.22 16.92
C VAL A 25 5.97 -32.31 17.79
N ILE A 26 5.30 -32.64 18.90
CA ILE A 26 5.80 -33.67 19.84
C ILE A 26 5.63 -35.09 19.30
N TYR A 27 4.58 -35.32 18.52
CA TYR A 27 4.19 -36.69 18.09
C TYR A 27 4.48 -37.02 16.62
N THR A 28 4.81 -36.06 15.76
CA THR A 28 5.04 -36.31 14.32
C THR A 28 6.09 -35.38 13.72
N SER A 29 6.97 -35.93 12.89
CA SER A 29 8.11 -35.21 12.27
C SER A 29 7.78 -34.51 10.92
N SER A 30 6.53 -34.37 10.51
CA SER A 30 6.17 -33.74 9.22
C SER A 30 5.95 -32.23 9.36
N GLY A 31 6.87 -31.42 8.82
CA GLY A 31 6.95 -29.97 9.08
C GLY A 31 5.90 -29.08 8.41
N ALA A 32 5.42 -29.41 7.20
CA ALA A 32 4.57 -28.48 6.42
C ALA A 32 3.18 -28.17 7.05
N GLY A 33 2.53 -29.16 7.63
CA GLY A 33 1.22 -28.96 8.29
C GLY A 33 1.30 -28.20 9.62
N ILE A 34 2.44 -28.25 10.29
CA ILE A 34 2.68 -27.58 11.57
C ILE A 34 2.80 -26.07 11.36
N VAL A 35 3.55 -25.63 10.36
CA VAL A 35 3.72 -24.20 10.02
C VAL A 35 2.37 -23.57 9.69
N THR A 36 1.54 -24.25 8.90
CA THR A 36 0.20 -23.76 8.53
C THR A 36 -0.70 -23.60 9.78
N LEU A 37 -0.71 -24.58 10.69
CA LEU A 37 -1.50 -24.51 11.92
C LEU A 37 -1.01 -23.40 12.87
N LEU A 38 0.32 -23.21 12.97
CA LEU A 38 0.90 -22.14 13.78
C LEU A 38 0.54 -20.76 13.24
N VAL A 39 0.63 -20.56 11.91
CA VAL A 39 0.27 -19.29 11.27
C VAL A 39 -1.22 -18.98 11.44
N ILE A 40 -2.10 -19.95 11.16
CA ILE A 40 -3.55 -19.77 11.32
C ILE A 40 -3.90 -19.52 12.78
N GLY A 41 -3.32 -20.29 13.71
CA GLY A 41 -3.54 -20.12 15.15
C GLY A 41 -3.09 -18.76 15.66
N ALA A 42 -1.92 -18.29 15.23
CA ALA A 42 -1.40 -16.97 15.58
C ALA A 42 -2.27 -15.84 15.01
N VAL A 43 -2.69 -15.93 13.75
CA VAL A 43 -3.60 -14.94 13.12
C VAL A 43 -4.93 -14.88 13.88
N LEU A 44 -5.54 -16.02 14.22
CA LEU A 44 -6.80 -16.06 14.95
C LEU A 44 -6.65 -15.55 16.39
N LEU A 45 -5.51 -15.77 17.03
CA LEU A 45 -5.24 -15.30 18.40
C LEU A 45 -5.03 -13.77 18.43
N VAL A 46 -4.38 -13.21 17.40
CA VAL A 46 -4.09 -11.76 17.30
C VAL A 46 -5.28 -10.98 16.73
N SER A 47 -6.14 -11.61 15.93
CA SER A 47 -7.35 -11.00 15.35
C SER A 47 -8.22 -10.23 16.35
N PRO A 48 -8.55 -10.76 17.55
CA PRO A 48 -9.35 -10.03 18.54
C PRO A 48 -8.71 -8.72 18.99
N PHE A 49 -7.38 -8.69 19.12
CA PHE A 49 -6.65 -7.49 19.54
C PHE A 49 -6.63 -6.43 18.41
N ILE A 50 -6.44 -6.88 17.17
CA ILE A 50 -6.49 -5.99 15.99
C ILE A 50 -7.92 -5.45 15.83
N ILE A 51 -8.94 -6.33 15.88
CA ILE A 51 -10.35 -5.91 15.74
C ILE A 51 -10.74 -4.96 16.87
N ALA A 52 -10.37 -5.25 18.12
CA ALA A 52 -10.66 -4.36 19.25
C ALA A 52 -9.92 -3.01 19.14
N ARG A 53 -8.75 -2.98 18.53
CA ARG A 53 -8.00 -1.73 18.30
C ARG A 53 -8.61 -0.92 17.14
N VAL A 54 -9.00 -1.59 16.07
CA VAL A 54 -9.74 -1.00 14.94
C VAL A 54 -11.13 -0.54 15.37
N GLU A 55 -11.84 -1.29 16.25
CA GLU A 55 -13.13 -0.86 16.80
C GLU A 55 -13.01 0.35 17.73
N ARG A 56 -11.92 0.49 18.49
CA ARG A 56 -11.68 1.72 19.29
C ARG A 56 -11.38 2.93 18.40
N LEU A 57 -10.68 2.73 17.30
CA LEU A 57 -10.52 3.75 16.27
C LEU A 57 -11.87 4.10 15.63
N ASN A 58 -12.72 3.10 15.34
CA ASN A 58 -14.06 3.31 14.79
C ASN A 58 -15.07 3.93 15.78
N ALA A 59 -14.99 3.61 17.08
CA ALA A 59 -15.90 4.17 18.08
C ALA A 59 -15.64 5.66 18.35
N ASN A 60 -14.42 6.15 18.08
CA ASN A 60 -14.10 7.58 18.13
C ASN A 60 -14.44 8.31 16.83
N SER A 61 -14.82 7.59 15.76
CA SER A 61 -15.02 8.15 14.42
C SER A 61 -16.44 8.64 14.11
N ALA A 62 -17.38 8.57 15.08
CA ALA A 62 -18.67 9.20 14.94
C ALA A 62 -18.55 10.74 15.12
N GLY A 63 -17.89 11.40 14.15
CA GLY A 63 -17.66 12.84 14.12
C GLY A 63 -16.20 13.27 13.94
N PHE A 64 -15.26 12.35 13.81
CA PHE A 64 -13.87 12.65 13.50
C PHE A 64 -13.64 12.43 12.00
N GLU A 65 -13.38 13.49 11.27
CA GLU A 65 -12.68 13.41 9.98
C GLU A 65 -11.37 12.66 10.23
N LEU A 66 -11.12 11.61 9.43
CA LEU A 66 -9.85 10.90 9.49
C LEU A 66 -8.72 11.90 9.21
N PRO A 67 -7.62 11.91 9.96
CA PRO A 67 -6.51 12.84 9.72
C PRO A 67 -6.05 12.88 8.26
N LEU A 68 -6.07 11.73 7.58
CA LEU A 68 -5.69 11.61 6.19
C LEU A 68 -6.68 12.29 5.22
N THR A 69 -7.99 12.13 5.41
CA THR A 69 -9.00 12.79 4.56
C THR A 69 -8.98 14.30 4.75
N ARG A 70 -8.69 14.74 5.97
CA ARG A 70 -8.49 16.15 6.26
C ARG A 70 -7.23 16.69 5.57
N GLU A 71 -6.10 15.97 5.66
CA GLU A 71 -4.86 16.32 4.93
C GLU A 71 -5.14 16.45 3.44
N ILE A 72 -5.85 15.47 2.83
CA ILE A 72 -6.22 15.47 1.42
C ILE A 72 -7.09 16.69 1.05
N ALA A 73 -8.07 17.04 1.88
CA ALA A 73 -8.91 18.21 1.65
C ALA A 73 -8.11 19.52 1.77
N GLU A 74 -7.22 19.64 2.77
CA GLU A 74 -6.35 20.79 2.99
C GLU A 74 -5.33 20.96 1.85
N LEU A 75 -4.94 19.89 1.17
CA LEU A 75 -4.12 19.92 -0.04
C LEU A 75 -4.85 20.42 -1.29
N GLY A 76 -6.14 20.71 -1.20
CA GLY A 76 -6.94 21.21 -2.32
C GLY A 76 -7.53 20.10 -3.19
N ALA A 77 -7.76 18.92 -2.64
CA ALA A 77 -8.39 17.78 -3.31
C ALA A 77 -9.70 17.36 -2.59
N PRO A 78 -10.72 18.25 -2.49
CA PRO A 78 -11.91 17.98 -1.72
C PRO A 78 -12.77 16.84 -2.29
N ASP A 79 -12.83 16.68 -3.62
CA ASP A 79 -13.59 15.60 -4.24
C ASP A 79 -12.92 14.25 -4.00
N ALA A 80 -11.59 14.18 -4.08
CA ALA A 80 -10.84 12.99 -3.71
C ALA A 80 -11.03 12.65 -2.22
N ALA A 81 -10.98 13.64 -1.32
CA ALA A 81 -11.24 13.44 0.11
C ALA A 81 -12.64 12.86 0.34
N ARG A 82 -13.68 13.40 -0.31
CA ARG A 82 -15.06 12.94 -0.22
C ARG A 82 -15.21 11.49 -0.71
N ILE A 83 -14.62 11.14 -1.85
CA ILE A 83 -14.67 9.75 -2.37
C ILE A 83 -13.96 8.80 -1.42
N LEU A 84 -12.81 9.18 -0.91
CA LEU A 84 -12.02 8.35 0.02
C LEU A 84 -12.72 8.17 1.36
N ASP A 85 -13.42 9.19 1.88
CA ASP A 85 -14.18 9.11 3.13
C ASP A 85 -15.37 8.15 3.04
N GLN A 86 -15.99 8.06 1.86
CA GLN A 86 -17.08 7.11 1.59
C GLN A 86 -16.61 5.65 1.46
N THR A 87 -15.31 5.42 1.43
CA THR A 87 -14.70 4.10 1.26
C THR A 87 -13.84 3.72 2.47
N ASP A 88 -13.53 2.43 2.60
CA ASP A 88 -12.59 1.97 3.63
C ASP A 88 -11.11 2.31 3.28
N LEU A 89 -10.86 2.93 2.13
CA LEU A 89 -9.49 3.18 1.66
C LEU A 89 -8.76 4.22 2.50
N ALA A 90 -9.46 5.29 2.94
CA ALA A 90 -8.86 6.29 3.83
C ALA A 90 -8.40 5.67 5.16
N ARG A 91 -9.26 4.83 5.74
CA ARG A 91 -8.92 4.10 6.99
C ARG A 91 -7.75 3.14 6.79
N PHE A 92 -7.70 2.49 5.64
CA PHE A 92 -6.60 1.59 5.33
C PHE A 92 -5.28 2.34 5.13
N ALA A 93 -5.31 3.49 4.45
CA ALA A 93 -4.13 4.35 4.27
C ALA A 93 -3.63 4.92 5.61
N GLU A 94 -4.53 5.29 6.52
CA GLU A 94 -4.18 5.72 7.87
C GLU A 94 -3.55 4.58 8.70
N ALA A 95 -4.15 3.37 8.63
CA ALA A 95 -3.56 2.19 9.28
C ALA A 95 -2.16 1.88 8.72
N TYR A 96 -1.95 2.06 7.41
CA TYR A 96 -0.63 1.94 6.78
C TYR A 96 0.35 2.99 7.31
N ALA A 97 -0.08 4.27 7.44
CA ALA A 97 0.76 5.35 7.98
C ALA A 97 1.21 5.07 9.43
N VAL A 98 0.28 4.61 10.27
CA VAL A 98 0.58 4.21 11.67
C VAL A 98 1.53 3.02 11.69
N ALA A 99 1.24 1.97 10.92
CA ALA A 99 2.09 0.79 10.83
C ALA A 99 3.50 1.14 10.32
N GLY A 100 3.60 2.04 9.34
CA GLY A 100 4.88 2.52 8.81
C GLY A 100 5.77 3.20 9.86
N LYS A 101 5.15 3.93 10.81
CA LYS A 101 5.86 4.56 11.93
C LYS A 101 6.24 3.56 13.03
N GLU A 102 5.32 2.64 13.37
CA GLU A 102 5.55 1.64 14.42
C GLU A 102 6.52 0.52 13.97
N LEU A 103 6.50 0.16 12.69
CA LEU A 103 7.36 -0.87 12.09
C LEU A 103 8.68 -0.30 11.54
N GLY A 104 9.31 0.63 12.26
CA GLY A 104 10.58 1.26 11.84
C GLY A 104 11.79 0.30 11.80
N ASP A 105 11.70 -0.86 12.43
CA ASP A 105 12.77 -1.86 12.45
C ASP A 105 12.90 -2.55 11.07
N PRO A 106 14.12 -2.70 10.52
CA PRO A 106 14.38 -3.39 9.24
C PRO A 106 13.79 -4.81 9.14
N ARG A 107 13.58 -5.48 10.27
CA ARG A 107 12.93 -6.80 10.30
C ARG A 107 11.49 -6.80 9.77
N PHE A 108 10.84 -5.65 9.76
CA PHE A 108 9.45 -5.50 9.31
C PHE A 108 9.34 -4.92 7.90
N GLU A 109 10.45 -4.74 7.16
CA GLU A 109 10.45 -4.13 5.82
C GLU A 109 9.56 -4.90 4.84
N SER A 110 9.58 -6.23 4.90
CA SER A 110 8.68 -7.07 4.07
C SER A 110 7.21 -6.84 4.39
N ALA A 111 6.86 -6.67 5.67
CA ALA A 111 5.48 -6.38 6.07
C ALA A 111 5.03 -4.99 5.60
N LYS A 112 5.90 -3.99 5.69
CA LYS A 112 5.63 -2.63 5.19
C LYS A 112 5.41 -2.63 3.68
N THR A 113 6.27 -3.32 2.93
CA THR A 113 6.13 -3.47 1.47
C THR A 113 4.80 -4.13 1.12
N HIS A 114 4.42 -5.20 1.83
CA HIS A 114 3.15 -5.88 1.58
C HIS A 114 1.94 -4.96 1.85
N LEU A 115 1.96 -4.21 2.94
CA LEU A 115 0.89 -3.23 3.26
C LEU A 115 0.81 -2.12 2.21
N GLN A 116 1.96 -1.64 1.73
CA GLN A 116 2.02 -0.66 0.64
C GLN A 116 1.42 -1.20 -0.65
N ASP A 117 1.76 -2.43 -1.03
CA ASP A 117 1.19 -3.07 -2.23
C ASP A 117 -0.32 -3.24 -2.12
N LEU A 118 -0.83 -3.58 -0.94
CA LEU A 118 -2.27 -3.65 -0.69
C LEU A 118 -2.93 -2.27 -0.82
N LEU A 119 -2.32 -1.21 -0.31
CA LEU A 119 -2.81 0.16 -0.46
C LEU A 119 -2.90 0.55 -1.94
N VAL A 120 -1.83 0.33 -2.70
CA VAL A 120 -1.77 0.64 -4.13
C VAL A 120 -2.83 -0.14 -4.91
N ARG A 121 -2.99 -1.44 -4.66
CA ARG A 121 -4.01 -2.27 -5.33
C ARG A 121 -5.43 -1.79 -5.02
N ARG A 122 -5.73 -1.43 -3.77
CA ARG A 122 -7.05 -0.92 -3.38
C ARG A 122 -7.33 0.45 -4.00
N ALA A 123 -6.34 1.33 -4.02
CA ALA A 123 -6.44 2.63 -4.68
C ALA A 123 -6.69 2.46 -6.19
N ALA A 124 -5.96 1.57 -6.86
CA ALA A 124 -6.17 1.26 -8.26
C ALA A 124 -7.58 0.70 -8.53
N ALA A 125 -8.05 -0.22 -7.70
CA ALA A 125 -9.41 -0.76 -7.82
C ALA A 125 -10.48 0.32 -7.64
N LEU A 126 -10.27 1.27 -6.72
CA LEU A 126 -11.18 2.39 -6.51
C LEU A 126 -11.21 3.33 -7.72
N ALA A 127 -10.08 3.66 -8.31
CA ALA A 127 -10.00 4.52 -9.50
C ALA A 127 -10.64 3.89 -10.75
N HIS A 128 -10.84 2.57 -10.78
CA HIS A 128 -11.65 1.91 -11.81
C HIS A 128 -13.16 2.07 -11.57
N GLN A 129 -13.58 2.33 -10.34
CA GLN A 129 -15.00 2.37 -9.95
C GLN A 129 -15.51 3.81 -9.81
N GLU A 130 -14.65 4.69 -9.33
CA GLU A 130 -14.96 6.08 -9.03
C GLU A 130 -14.15 7.01 -9.94
N LYS A 131 -14.75 8.14 -10.32
CA LYS A 131 -14.11 9.13 -11.16
C LYS A 131 -13.40 10.18 -10.31
N PHE A 132 -12.08 10.27 -10.46
CA PHE A 132 -11.24 11.27 -9.82
C PHE A 132 -10.87 12.40 -10.79
N GLU A 133 -10.67 13.60 -10.25
CA GLU A 133 -10.14 14.73 -11.01
C GLU A 133 -8.60 14.65 -11.08
N ALA A 134 -8.05 14.63 -12.30
CA ALA A 134 -6.61 14.46 -12.50
C ALA A 134 -5.77 15.54 -11.80
N ALA A 135 -6.26 16.79 -11.77
CA ALA A 135 -5.57 17.89 -11.09
C ALA A 135 -5.46 17.64 -9.57
N GLU A 136 -6.54 17.13 -8.93
CA GLU A 136 -6.52 16.80 -7.52
C GLU A 136 -5.52 15.68 -7.21
N VAL A 137 -5.57 14.58 -7.99
CA VAL A 137 -4.67 13.43 -7.76
C VAL A 137 -3.20 13.81 -7.95
N ARG A 138 -2.88 14.66 -8.94
CA ARG A 138 -1.52 15.20 -9.09
C ARG A 138 -1.10 16.11 -7.94
N THR A 139 -2.03 16.92 -7.42
CA THR A 139 -1.79 17.75 -6.23
C THR A 139 -1.51 16.89 -5.00
N LEU A 140 -2.25 15.79 -4.81
CA LEU A 140 -1.97 14.82 -3.75
C LEU A 140 -0.57 14.22 -3.88
N PHE A 141 -0.17 13.88 -5.09
CA PHE A 141 1.19 13.39 -5.32
C PHE A 141 2.25 14.46 -5.04
N ALA A 142 2.07 15.67 -5.51
CA ALA A 142 3.08 16.73 -5.40
C ALA A 142 3.29 17.19 -3.94
N ASN A 143 2.21 17.34 -3.18
CA ASN A 143 2.21 18.05 -1.90
C ASN A 143 1.88 17.15 -0.69
N GLY A 144 1.39 15.93 -0.92
CA GLY A 144 0.98 15.02 0.15
C GLY A 144 2.14 14.40 0.94
N SER A 145 1.81 13.85 2.11
CA SER A 145 2.72 12.99 2.88
C SER A 145 3.18 11.77 2.05
N PRO A 146 4.21 11.03 2.46
CA PRO A 146 4.65 9.83 1.75
C PRO A 146 3.51 8.83 1.51
N GLU A 147 2.59 8.70 2.45
CA GLU A 147 1.44 7.82 2.38
C GLU A 147 0.41 8.30 1.35
N VAL A 148 0.14 9.61 1.33
CA VAL A 148 -0.75 10.25 0.34
C VAL A 148 -0.16 10.15 -1.07
N ARG A 149 1.16 10.28 -1.22
CA ARG A 149 1.84 10.10 -2.52
C ARG A 149 1.70 8.67 -3.03
N VAL A 150 1.89 7.67 -2.17
CA VAL A 150 1.68 6.25 -2.52
C VAL A 150 0.24 5.98 -2.91
N LEU A 151 -0.72 6.56 -2.18
CA LEU A 151 -2.15 6.50 -2.53
C LEU A 151 -2.41 7.10 -3.91
N ALA A 152 -1.88 8.30 -4.19
CA ALA A 152 -2.03 8.97 -5.48
C ALA A 152 -1.45 8.14 -6.64
N VAL A 153 -0.26 7.54 -6.47
CA VAL A 153 0.31 6.62 -7.46
C VAL A 153 -0.58 5.40 -7.66
N GLY A 154 -1.20 4.88 -6.60
CA GLY A 154 -2.18 3.80 -6.70
C GLY A 154 -3.40 4.19 -7.54
N LEU A 155 -3.98 5.37 -7.32
CA LEU A 155 -5.08 5.90 -8.13
C LEU A 155 -4.68 6.04 -9.61
N MET A 156 -3.50 6.59 -9.90
CA MET A 156 -2.96 6.72 -11.25
C MET A 156 -2.71 5.37 -11.93
N LYS A 157 -2.37 4.31 -11.18
CA LYS A 157 -2.24 2.95 -11.75
C LYS A 157 -3.60 2.37 -12.14
N GLY A 158 -4.66 2.71 -11.43
CA GLY A 158 -6.02 2.30 -11.75
C GLY A 158 -6.61 3.08 -12.93
N ASP A 159 -6.34 4.36 -12.98
CA ASP A 159 -6.72 5.22 -14.12
C ASP A 159 -5.49 6.01 -14.62
N PRO A 160 -4.79 5.53 -15.65
CA PRO A 160 -3.62 6.21 -16.22
C PRO A 160 -3.87 7.63 -16.71
N SER A 161 -5.11 8.03 -16.98
CA SER A 161 -5.44 9.39 -17.39
C SER A 161 -5.24 10.43 -16.28
N LEU A 162 -5.17 9.98 -15.03
CA LEU A 162 -4.88 10.81 -13.86
C LEU A 162 -3.40 11.24 -13.80
N ALA A 163 -2.50 10.46 -14.42
CA ALA A 163 -1.07 10.72 -14.43
C ALA A 163 -0.66 11.64 -15.60
N ASP A 164 0.45 12.34 -15.42
CA ASP A 164 1.18 13.00 -16.50
C ASP A 164 2.68 12.65 -16.44
N GLY A 165 3.41 12.99 -17.51
CA GLY A 165 4.83 12.67 -17.60
C GLY A 165 5.67 13.32 -16.50
N ALA A 166 5.30 14.49 -16.02
CA ALA A 166 6.01 15.18 -14.95
C ALA A 166 5.86 14.46 -13.62
N THR A 167 4.65 14.05 -13.29
CA THR A 167 4.35 13.29 -12.06
C THR A 167 5.05 11.93 -12.04
N ILE A 168 5.02 11.21 -13.18
CA ILE A 168 5.70 9.91 -13.31
C ILE A 168 7.21 10.07 -13.14
N LEU A 169 7.79 11.06 -13.82
CA LEU A 169 9.22 11.35 -13.70
C LEU A 169 9.61 11.68 -12.25
N ALA A 170 8.81 12.51 -11.57
CA ALA A 170 9.06 12.88 -10.17
C ALA A 170 8.98 11.67 -9.22
N ALA A 171 8.06 10.73 -9.45
CA ALA A 171 7.95 9.51 -8.64
C ALA A 171 9.20 8.60 -8.76
N ILE A 172 9.93 8.69 -9.87
CA ILE A 172 11.14 7.90 -10.11
C ILE A 172 12.39 8.66 -9.67
N ALA A 173 12.48 9.97 -9.99
CA ALA A 173 13.67 10.80 -9.79
C ALA A 173 13.82 11.32 -8.36
N ASP A 174 12.69 11.65 -7.70
CA ASP A 174 12.65 12.19 -6.34
C ASP A 174 11.64 11.45 -5.45
N PRO A 175 11.83 10.13 -5.27
CA PRO A 175 10.94 9.32 -4.46
C PRO A 175 11.20 9.57 -2.98
N ARG A 176 10.14 9.65 -2.17
CA ARG A 176 10.24 9.75 -0.71
C ARG A 176 10.46 8.39 -0.03
N SER A 177 10.35 7.30 -0.78
CA SER A 177 10.63 5.95 -0.31
C SER A 177 11.03 5.01 -1.45
N PRO A 178 11.78 3.92 -1.15
CA PRO A 178 12.06 2.88 -2.14
C PRO A 178 10.83 2.27 -2.77
N GLY A 179 9.76 2.13 -1.99
CA GLY A 179 8.50 1.59 -2.47
C GLY A 179 7.76 2.57 -3.39
N GLU A 180 7.78 3.88 -3.12
CA GLU A 180 7.24 4.89 -4.04
C GLU A 180 7.96 4.82 -5.39
N GLN A 181 9.30 4.72 -5.39
CA GLN A 181 10.08 4.58 -6.62
C GLN A 181 9.69 3.33 -7.41
N TYR A 182 9.52 2.19 -6.73
CA TYR A 182 9.07 0.96 -7.38
C TYR A 182 7.71 1.14 -8.04
N GLN A 183 6.75 1.73 -7.34
CA GLN A 183 5.41 1.98 -7.89
C GLN A 183 5.43 3.02 -9.02
N GLY A 184 6.32 4.02 -8.95
CA GLY A 184 6.54 4.98 -10.03
C GLY A 184 7.10 4.34 -11.31
N LEU A 185 8.05 3.40 -11.17
CA LEU A 185 8.58 2.61 -12.28
C LEU A 185 7.48 1.74 -12.93
N GLU A 186 6.68 1.07 -12.12
CA GLU A 186 5.53 0.29 -12.60
C GLU A 186 4.49 1.17 -13.33
N LEU A 187 4.18 2.35 -12.77
CA LEU A 187 3.29 3.33 -13.42
C LEU A 187 3.86 3.80 -14.77
N ALA A 188 5.17 4.05 -14.84
CA ALA A 188 5.84 4.43 -16.08
C ALA A 188 5.66 3.36 -17.18
N LYS A 189 5.73 2.06 -16.84
CA LYS A 189 5.47 0.96 -17.78
C LYS A 189 4.05 1.03 -18.34
N VAL A 190 3.06 1.21 -17.46
CA VAL A 190 1.64 1.29 -17.86
C VAL A 190 1.40 2.50 -18.78
N CYS A 191 1.97 3.65 -18.43
CA CYS A 191 1.78 4.89 -19.17
C CYS A 191 2.73 5.06 -20.37
N TRP A 192 3.71 4.15 -20.57
CA TRP A 192 4.76 4.32 -21.56
C TRP A 192 4.27 4.70 -22.97
N PRO A 193 3.21 4.06 -23.52
CA PRO A 193 2.71 4.41 -24.84
C PRO A 193 2.18 5.84 -24.96
N GLN A 194 1.74 6.41 -23.84
CA GLN A 194 1.11 7.74 -23.78
C GLN A 194 2.12 8.86 -23.44
N LEU A 195 3.32 8.49 -22.94
CA LEU A 195 4.36 9.46 -22.61
C LEU A 195 4.98 10.08 -23.87
N SER A 196 5.26 11.37 -23.80
CA SER A 196 6.05 12.01 -24.86
C SER A 196 7.47 11.46 -24.89
N ARG A 197 8.13 11.55 -26.05
CA ARG A 197 9.51 11.11 -26.22
C ARG A 197 10.47 11.77 -25.22
N SER A 198 10.25 13.03 -24.88
CA SER A 198 11.06 13.76 -23.90
C SER A 198 10.98 13.13 -22.51
N TYR A 199 9.78 12.78 -22.04
CA TYR A 199 9.62 12.10 -20.76
C TYR A 199 10.17 10.68 -20.75
N ARG A 200 9.97 9.91 -21.83
CA ARG A 200 10.58 8.57 -21.97
C ARG A 200 12.10 8.64 -21.86
N SER A 201 12.73 9.59 -22.59
CA SER A 201 14.18 9.78 -22.52
C SER A 201 14.64 10.24 -21.14
N ALA A 202 13.94 11.16 -20.49
CA ALA A 202 14.26 11.62 -19.13
C ALA A 202 14.17 10.47 -18.12
N ILE A 203 13.12 9.65 -18.20
CA ILE A 203 12.96 8.48 -17.32
C ILE A 203 14.11 7.48 -17.51
N GLN A 204 14.48 7.17 -18.76
CA GLN A 204 15.62 6.27 -19.05
C GLN A 204 16.93 6.83 -18.53
N SER A 205 17.16 8.15 -18.66
CA SER A 205 18.35 8.80 -18.09
C SER A 205 18.39 8.70 -16.57
N VAL A 206 17.30 9.06 -15.89
CA VAL A 206 17.20 8.94 -14.43
C VAL A 206 17.45 7.51 -13.95
N ILE A 207 16.89 6.52 -14.63
CA ILE A 207 17.11 5.11 -14.30
C ILE A 207 18.57 4.71 -14.50
N ALA A 208 19.25 5.23 -15.52
CA ALA A 208 20.65 4.92 -15.80
C ALA A 208 21.60 5.53 -14.74
N ASP A 209 21.28 6.73 -14.26
CA ASP A 209 22.09 7.50 -13.33
C ASP A 209 21.79 7.19 -11.84
N SER A 210 20.70 6.44 -11.57
CA SER A 210 20.24 6.20 -10.19
C SER A 210 21.10 5.16 -9.48
N SER A 211 21.84 5.57 -8.46
CA SER A 211 22.56 4.69 -7.53
C SER A 211 21.63 3.91 -6.58
N ASP A 212 20.38 4.37 -6.43
CA ASP A 212 19.41 3.77 -5.49
C ASP A 212 18.75 2.51 -6.04
N ILE A 213 18.80 2.32 -7.35
CA ILE A 213 18.30 1.10 -8.02
C ILE A 213 19.38 0.01 -7.96
N ARG A 214 19.47 -0.66 -6.82
CA ARG A 214 20.47 -1.69 -6.56
C ARG A 214 20.24 -2.93 -7.42
N THR A 215 21.30 -3.45 -8.02
CA THR A 215 21.28 -4.73 -8.75
C THR A 215 20.66 -5.84 -7.89
N GLY A 216 19.75 -6.62 -8.46
CA GLY A 216 19.06 -7.72 -7.78
C GLY A 216 17.83 -7.29 -6.98
N SER A 217 17.48 -6.00 -6.94
CA SER A 217 16.23 -5.54 -6.37
C SER A 217 15.08 -5.63 -7.39
N ASP A 218 13.82 -5.68 -6.89
CA ASP A 218 12.63 -5.65 -7.75
C ASP A 218 12.61 -4.39 -8.63
N ARG A 219 13.08 -3.25 -8.09
CA ARG A 219 13.24 -2.00 -8.84
C ARG A 219 14.18 -2.15 -10.03
N ALA A 220 15.29 -2.91 -9.88
CA ALA A 220 16.23 -3.14 -10.97
C ALA A 220 15.62 -3.95 -12.12
N GLY A 221 14.73 -4.90 -11.81
CA GLY A 221 13.99 -5.66 -12.82
C GLY A 221 13.11 -4.74 -13.67
N VAL A 222 12.26 -3.94 -13.03
CA VAL A 222 11.37 -3.01 -13.72
C VAL A 222 12.17 -1.94 -14.49
N ALA A 223 13.24 -1.42 -13.90
CA ALA A 223 14.13 -0.45 -14.54
C ALA A 223 14.81 -1.01 -15.80
N ALA A 224 15.22 -2.29 -15.78
CA ALA A 224 15.78 -2.95 -16.95
C ALA A 224 14.75 -3.10 -18.07
N GLU A 225 13.51 -3.44 -17.74
CA GLU A 225 12.43 -3.49 -18.71
C GLU A 225 12.17 -2.11 -19.35
N LEU A 226 12.06 -1.04 -18.54
CA LEU A 226 11.86 0.32 -19.06
C LEU A 226 13.00 0.81 -19.97
N ARG A 227 14.25 0.44 -19.66
CA ARG A 227 15.40 0.75 -20.53
C ARG A 227 15.34 0.07 -21.88
N SER A 228 14.69 -1.10 -21.95
CA SER A 228 14.54 -1.85 -23.20
C SER A 228 13.39 -1.33 -24.08
N LEU A 229 12.51 -0.48 -23.54
CA LEU A 229 11.37 0.06 -24.30
C LEU A 229 11.81 1.11 -25.32
N PRO A 230 11.17 1.16 -26.49
CA PRO A 230 11.53 2.12 -27.53
C PRO A 230 11.17 3.56 -27.11
N LEU A 231 11.97 4.52 -27.61
CA LEU A 231 11.72 5.95 -27.46
C LEU A 231 10.79 6.52 -28.56
N SER A 232 10.53 5.71 -29.59
CA SER A 232 9.65 6.06 -30.72
C SER A 232 8.20 6.20 -30.30
#